data_6261c2150e2938582babb4cf0f9b99d3
#
_entry.id   6261c2150e2938582babb4cf0f9b99d3
#
_cell.length_a   1.000
_cell.length_b   1.000
_cell.length_c   1.000
_cell.angle_alpha   90.00
_cell.angle_beta   90.00
_cell.angle_gamma   90.00
#
_symmetry.space_group_name_H-M   'P 1'
#
loop_
_entity.id
_entity.type
_entity.pdbx_description
1 polymer ?
#
loop_
_entity_poly.entity_id
_entity_poly.type
_entity_poly.pdbx_seq_one_letter_code
_entity_poly.pdbx_strand_id
1 'polypeptide(L)'
;ADCIVILNEDVACTAPRIALAIRQAKDNSGKQKATSLGIPQWQSSAIQLLVKSHPVPVFVLADGTNQTQTLASHLIHASSQDAVRVLSVVADNLNETTANDNRTDDSFSRYEANVEQLCRALREAERPLILAGWQQNQINDLKVAANLCKAVNNPGAMLCLIPDGSNSLGL
;
A
#
# COMPACT_ATOMS: atom_id res chain seq x y z
N ALA A 1 4.44 -4.34 9.12
CA ALA A 1 3.63 -3.31 8.48
C ALA A 1 2.17 -3.50 8.89
N ASP A 2 1.47 -2.43 9.09
CA ASP A 2 0.07 -2.35 9.48
C ASP A 2 -0.80 -1.58 8.48
N CYS A 3 -0.18 -0.97 7.47
CA CYS A 3 -0.78 -0.48 6.24
C CYS A 3 0.20 -0.74 5.09
N ILE A 4 -0.28 -1.23 3.96
CA ILE A 4 0.56 -1.57 2.81
C ILE A 4 -0.03 -0.91 1.56
N VAL A 5 0.81 -0.19 0.82
CA VAL A 5 0.45 0.44 -0.46
C VAL A 5 1.34 -0.12 -1.55
N ILE A 6 0.75 -0.63 -2.62
CA ILE A 6 1.47 -1.21 -3.77
C ILE A 6 1.10 -0.38 -5.01
N LEU A 7 2.12 0.19 -5.66
CA LEU A 7 1.97 1.04 -6.82
C LEU A 7 2.49 0.34 -8.07
N ASN A 8 1.60 0.11 -9.03
CA ASN A 8 1.89 -0.36 -10.39
C ASN A 8 2.85 -1.55 -10.50
N GLU A 9 2.83 -2.46 -9.51
CA GLU A 9 3.76 -3.59 -9.47
C GLU A 9 3.03 -4.92 -9.30
N ASP A 10 3.41 -5.93 -10.07
CA ASP A 10 2.97 -7.31 -9.84
C ASP A 10 3.93 -8.06 -8.92
N VAL A 11 3.85 -7.70 -7.64
CA VAL A 11 4.70 -8.28 -6.58
C VAL A 11 4.60 -9.80 -6.53
N ALA A 12 3.47 -10.38 -6.94
CA ALA A 12 3.29 -11.83 -6.95
C ALA A 12 4.18 -12.52 -7.98
N CYS A 13 4.44 -11.86 -9.12
CA CYS A 13 5.29 -12.36 -10.18
C CYS A 13 6.76 -11.96 -9.99
N THR A 14 7.02 -10.67 -9.69
CA THR A 14 8.38 -10.12 -9.64
C THR A 14 9.11 -10.44 -8.35
N ALA A 15 8.39 -10.46 -7.23
CA ALA A 15 8.95 -10.67 -5.89
C ALA A 15 8.10 -11.61 -5.03
N PRO A 16 7.97 -12.90 -5.36
CA PRO A 16 7.03 -13.83 -4.70
C PRO A 16 7.27 -13.98 -3.19
N ARG A 17 8.50 -13.78 -2.74
CA ARG A 17 8.82 -13.80 -1.30
C ARG A 17 8.23 -12.58 -0.57
N ILE A 18 8.22 -11.41 -1.23
CA ILE A 18 7.57 -10.20 -0.68
C ILE A 18 6.05 -10.43 -0.68
N ALA A 19 5.47 -10.98 -1.74
CA ALA A 19 4.06 -11.33 -1.78
C ALA A 19 3.65 -12.27 -0.64
N LEU A 20 4.47 -13.27 -0.33
CA LEU A 20 4.26 -14.16 0.81
C LEU A 20 4.32 -13.40 2.14
N ALA A 21 5.31 -12.52 2.31
CA ALA A 21 5.44 -11.68 3.50
C ALA A 21 4.24 -10.76 3.69
N ILE A 22 3.68 -10.20 2.60
CA ILE A 22 2.46 -9.39 2.64
C ILE A 22 1.26 -10.24 3.11
N ARG A 23 1.10 -11.47 2.59
CA ARG A 23 0.04 -12.38 3.07
C ARG A 23 0.16 -12.64 4.56
N GLN A 24 1.38 -12.90 5.04
CA GLN A 24 1.63 -13.11 6.46
C GLN A 24 1.38 -11.84 7.28
N ALA A 25 1.74 -10.66 6.76
CA ALA A 25 1.52 -9.38 7.42
C ALA A 25 0.03 -9.06 7.60
N LYS A 26 -0.84 -9.45 6.65
CA LYS A 26 -2.30 -9.28 6.77
C LYS A 26 -2.87 -9.90 8.04
N ASP A 27 -2.27 -10.99 8.51
CA ASP A 27 -2.72 -11.72 9.68
C ASP A 27 -2.17 -11.14 10.99
N ASN A 28 -1.15 -10.29 10.93
CA ASN A 28 -0.41 -9.87 12.13
C ASN A 28 -1.26 -9.05 13.09
N SER A 29 -2.13 -8.16 12.59
CA SER A 29 -3.02 -7.36 13.42
C SER A 29 -3.94 -8.24 14.29
N GLY A 30 -4.60 -9.22 13.67
CA GLY A 30 -5.43 -10.18 14.40
C GLY A 30 -4.66 -11.05 15.39
N LYS A 31 -3.44 -11.48 15.03
CA LYS A 31 -2.57 -12.23 15.92
C LYS A 31 -2.11 -11.42 17.14
N GLN A 32 -1.76 -10.15 16.95
CA GLN A 32 -1.42 -9.23 18.04
C GLN A 32 -2.61 -9.02 18.98
N LYS A 33 -3.81 -8.82 18.40
CA LYS A 33 -5.05 -8.71 19.16
C LYS A 33 -5.33 -9.97 19.98
N ALA A 34 -5.15 -11.15 19.39
CA ALA A 34 -5.28 -12.43 20.07
C ALA A 34 -4.33 -12.53 21.27
N THR A 35 -3.09 -12.13 21.08
CA THR A 35 -2.07 -12.11 22.14
C THR A 35 -2.47 -11.17 23.27
N SER A 36 -2.96 -9.96 22.96
CA SER A 36 -3.42 -9.00 23.96
C SER A 36 -4.64 -9.48 24.76
N LEU A 37 -5.47 -10.34 24.16
CA LEU A 37 -6.61 -10.98 24.80
C LEU A 37 -6.26 -12.28 25.54
N GLY A 38 -4.98 -12.66 25.58
CA GLY A 38 -4.52 -13.89 26.22
C GLY A 38 -4.95 -15.18 25.52
N ILE A 39 -5.33 -15.10 24.24
CA ILE A 39 -5.75 -16.27 23.45
C ILE A 39 -4.51 -17.07 23.07
N PRO A 40 -4.43 -18.36 23.47
CA PRO A 40 -3.28 -19.21 23.15
C PRO A 40 -3.13 -19.41 21.65
N GLN A 41 -1.88 -19.49 21.16
CA GLN A 41 -1.59 -19.62 19.72
C GLN A 41 -2.15 -20.90 19.06
N TRP A 42 -2.42 -21.93 19.84
CA TRP A 42 -3.02 -23.18 19.34
C TRP A 42 -4.52 -23.06 19.06
N GLN A 43 -5.21 -22.02 19.54
CA GLN A 43 -6.63 -21.74 19.23
C GLN A 43 -6.77 -21.06 17.87
N SER A 44 -6.40 -21.75 16.80
CA SER A 44 -6.36 -21.22 15.45
C SER A 44 -7.71 -20.64 14.97
N SER A 45 -8.84 -21.24 15.35
CA SER A 45 -10.17 -20.76 14.97
C SER A 45 -10.50 -19.39 15.56
N ALA A 46 -10.18 -19.16 16.84
CA ALA A 46 -10.39 -17.86 17.48
C ALA A 46 -9.47 -16.79 16.88
N ILE A 47 -8.21 -17.14 16.61
CA ILE A 47 -7.25 -16.25 15.94
C ILE A 47 -7.74 -15.87 14.53
N GLN A 48 -8.24 -16.83 13.75
CA GLN A 48 -8.77 -16.55 12.41
C GLN A 48 -9.97 -15.62 12.41
N LEU A 49 -10.82 -15.69 13.42
CA LEU A 49 -11.94 -14.73 13.58
C LEU A 49 -11.41 -13.31 13.81
N LEU A 50 -10.39 -13.17 14.65
CA LEU A 50 -9.76 -11.86 14.91
C LEU A 50 -9.02 -11.34 13.68
N VAL A 51 -8.33 -12.18 12.93
CA VAL A 51 -7.69 -11.81 11.66
C VAL A 51 -8.71 -11.29 10.65
N LYS A 52 -9.87 -11.93 10.54
CA LYS A 52 -10.95 -11.48 9.66
C LYS A 52 -11.58 -10.17 10.11
N SER A 53 -11.68 -9.92 11.41
CA SER A 53 -12.28 -8.70 11.95
C SER A 53 -11.33 -7.50 11.98
N HIS A 54 -10.01 -7.74 11.95
CA HIS A 54 -8.97 -6.70 11.99
C HIS A 54 -7.89 -6.96 10.94
N PRO A 55 -8.23 -6.96 9.65
CA PRO A 55 -7.24 -7.17 8.59
C PRO A 55 -6.34 -5.94 8.45
N VAL A 56 -5.06 -6.16 8.19
CA VAL A 56 -4.18 -5.08 7.77
C VAL A 56 -4.62 -4.60 6.38
N PRO A 57 -4.88 -3.29 6.20
CA PRO A 57 -5.28 -2.77 4.90
C PRO A 57 -4.14 -2.86 3.89
N VAL A 58 -4.44 -3.45 2.74
CA VAL A 58 -3.53 -3.53 1.58
C VAL A 58 -4.19 -2.84 0.41
N PHE A 59 -3.67 -1.68 0.04
CA PHE A 59 -4.10 -0.93 -1.13
C PHE A 59 -3.23 -1.30 -2.32
N VAL A 60 -3.88 -1.67 -3.42
CA VAL A 60 -3.21 -1.96 -4.68
C VAL A 60 -3.73 -1.00 -5.73
N LEU A 61 -2.82 -0.21 -6.31
CA LEU A 61 -3.10 0.65 -7.45
C LEU A 61 -2.50 -0.01 -8.68
N ALA A 62 -3.33 -0.41 -9.63
CA ALA A 62 -2.87 -1.12 -10.82
C ALA A 62 -3.78 -0.87 -12.03
N ASP A 63 -3.16 -0.86 -13.20
CA ASP A 63 -3.85 -0.88 -14.48
C ASP A 63 -4.01 -2.35 -14.93
N GLY A 64 -5.25 -2.74 -15.17
CA GLY A 64 -5.58 -4.10 -15.59
C GLY A 64 -5.56 -5.14 -14.48
N THR A 65 -5.56 -6.42 -14.87
CA THR A 65 -5.60 -7.57 -13.96
C THR A 65 -4.19 -8.13 -13.74
N ASN A 66 -3.74 -8.17 -12.49
CA ASN A 66 -2.50 -8.80 -12.09
C ASN A 66 -2.69 -9.73 -10.88
N GLN A 67 -1.73 -10.60 -10.59
CA GLN A 67 -1.84 -11.54 -9.47
C GLN A 67 -1.77 -10.86 -8.10
N THR A 68 -1.16 -9.68 -8.02
CA THR A 68 -1.08 -8.89 -6.78
C THR A 68 -2.45 -8.46 -6.27
N GLN A 69 -3.46 -8.35 -7.15
CA GLN A 69 -4.85 -8.03 -6.75
C GLN A 69 -5.43 -9.03 -5.74
N THR A 70 -4.98 -10.28 -5.74
CA THR A 70 -5.40 -11.28 -4.75
C THR A 70 -4.93 -10.94 -3.32
N LEU A 71 -3.95 -10.06 -3.19
CA LEU A 71 -3.44 -9.57 -1.92
C LEU A 71 -4.24 -8.35 -1.44
N ALA A 72 -4.90 -7.62 -2.33
CA ALA A 72 -5.59 -6.37 -2.03
C ALA A 72 -6.73 -6.57 -1.03
N SER A 73 -6.83 -5.65 -0.07
CA SER A 73 -8.07 -5.39 0.67
C SER A 73 -8.86 -4.30 -0.05
N HIS A 74 -8.15 -3.37 -0.68
CA HIS A 74 -8.69 -2.25 -1.44
C HIS A 74 -7.97 -2.17 -2.77
N LEU A 75 -8.71 -2.41 -3.84
CA LEU A 75 -8.19 -2.36 -5.20
C LEU A 75 -8.64 -1.05 -5.86
N ILE A 76 -7.68 -0.30 -6.36
CA ILE A 76 -7.89 0.95 -7.09
C ILE A 76 -7.47 0.72 -8.54
N HIS A 77 -8.46 0.54 -9.41
CA HIS A 77 -8.22 0.44 -10.85
C HIS A 77 -7.89 1.83 -11.39
N ALA A 78 -6.64 2.05 -11.70
CA ALA A 78 -6.13 3.31 -12.21
C ALA A 78 -5.06 3.06 -13.26
N SER A 79 -5.05 3.88 -14.32
CA SER A 79 -3.90 3.91 -15.23
C SER A 79 -2.64 4.30 -14.46
N SER A 80 -1.46 4.00 -14.99
CA SER A 80 -0.20 4.39 -14.33
C SER A 80 -0.15 5.89 -14.02
N GLN A 81 -0.66 6.74 -14.93
CA GLN A 81 -0.71 8.19 -14.71
C GLN A 81 -1.72 8.58 -13.63
N ASP A 82 -2.91 7.96 -13.62
CA ASP A 82 -3.93 8.24 -12.60
C ASP A 82 -3.47 7.74 -11.23
N ALA A 83 -2.80 6.60 -11.15
CA ALA A 83 -2.24 6.08 -9.90
C ALA A 83 -1.22 7.07 -9.29
N VAL A 84 -0.35 7.65 -10.13
CA VAL A 84 0.59 8.71 -9.72
C VAL A 84 -0.16 9.94 -9.21
N ARG A 85 -1.21 10.38 -9.92
CA ARG A 85 -2.05 11.52 -9.48
C ARG A 85 -2.73 11.25 -8.14
N VAL A 86 -3.34 10.07 -7.98
CA VAL A 86 -4.00 9.66 -6.74
C VAL A 86 -3.04 9.73 -5.57
N LEU A 87 -1.85 9.15 -5.70
CA LEU A 87 -0.86 9.18 -4.62
C LEU A 87 -0.27 10.56 -4.37
N SER A 88 -0.16 11.42 -5.40
CA SER A 88 0.24 12.82 -5.21
C SER A 88 -0.79 13.57 -4.37
N VAL A 89 -2.08 13.43 -4.69
CA VAL A 89 -3.17 14.06 -3.91
C VAL A 89 -3.20 13.52 -2.48
N VAL A 90 -2.95 12.23 -2.28
CA VAL A 90 -2.82 11.65 -0.92
C VAL A 90 -1.67 12.28 -0.16
N ALA A 91 -0.51 12.44 -0.79
CA ALA A 91 0.66 13.07 -0.17
C ALA A 91 0.39 14.55 0.20
N ASP A 92 -0.28 15.29 -0.68
CA ASP A 92 -0.67 16.69 -0.43
C ASP A 92 -1.66 16.79 0.75
N ASN A 93 -2.64 15.88 0.82
CA ASN A 93 -3.60 15.81 1.93
C ASN A 93 -2.96 15.42 3.26
N LEU A 94 -1.92 14.60 3.25
CA LEU A 94 -1.17 14.24 4.45
C LEU A 94 -0.31 15.39 4.97
N ASN A 95 0.24 16.20 4.06
CA ASN A 95 1.05 17.37 4.40
C ASN A 95 0.21 18.62 4.77
N GLU A 96 -1.15 18.54 4.72
CA GLU A 96 -2.05 19.67 4.88
C GLU A 96 -1.75 20.83 3.90
N THR A 97 -1.03 20.56 2.85
CA THR A 97 -0.73 21.53 1.80
C THR A 97 -2.02 21.77 1.02
N THR A 98 -2.46 23.01 0.95
CA THR A 98 -3.67 23.40 0.22
C THR A 98 -3.69 22.79 -1.16
N ALA A 99 -4.81 22.11 -1.45
CA ALA A 99 -5.03 21.32 -2.65
C ALA A 99 -4.54 22.03 -3.91
N ASN A 100 -3.55 21.45 -4.55
CA ASN A 100 -3.14 21.82 -5.89
C ASN A 100 -4.25 21.46 -6.90
N ASP A 101 -4.28 22.19 -8.01
CA ASP A 101 -5.20 22.15 -9.15
C ASP A 101 -5.49 20.74 -9.75
N ASN A 102 -4.90 19.68 -9.21
CA ASN A 102 -5.05 18.31 -9.66
C ASN A 102 -6.44 17.68 -9.40
N ARG A 103 -7.34 18.41 -8.72
CA ARG A 103 -8.71 17.97 -8.39
C ARG A 103 -9.77 18.43 -9.38
N THR A 104 -9.44 19.24 -10.36
CA THR A 104 -10.41 19.93 -11.22
C THR A 104 -10.96 19.09 -12.37
N ASP A 105 -10.51 17.86 -12.56
CA ASP A 105 -11.04 16.98 -13.59
C ASP A 105 -12.18 16.11 -13.03
N ASP A 106 -13.33 16.15 -13.69
CA ASP A 106 -14.51 15.29 -13.44
C ASP A 106 -14.12 13.79 -13.38
N SER A 107 -13.07 13.41 -14.11
CA SER A 107 -12.53 12.04 -14.11
C SER A 107 -11.87 11.63 -12.79
N PHE A 108 -11.44 12.58 -11.95
CA PHE A 108 -10.78 12.30 -10.67
C PHE A 108 -11.79 12.04 -9.54
N SER A 109 -13.02 12.52 -9.68
CA SER A 109 -14.10 12.36 -8.69
C SER A 109 -14.33 10.88 -8.29
N ARG A 110 -14.11 9.96 -9.21
CA ARG A 110 -14.21 8.50 -8.94
C ARG A 110 -13.19 7.99 -7.91
N TYR A 111 -12.12 8.71 -7.66
CA TYR A 111 -11.05 8.31 -6.73
C TYR A 111 -11.14 8.97 -5.36
N GLU A 112 -12.01 9.96 -5.16
CA GLU A 112 -12.09 10.73 -3.90
C GLU A 112 -12.29 9.83 -2.68
N ALA A 113 -13.24 8.90 -2.75
CA ALA A 113 -13.49 7.95 -1.66
C ALA A 113 -12.25 7.09 -1.35
N ASN A 114 -11.52 6.68 -2.39
CA ASN A 114 -10.29 5.88 -2.23
C ASN A 114 -9.17 6.72 -1.62
N VAL A 115 -9.03 7.98 -2.02
CA VAL A 115 -8.06 8.95 -1.46
C VAL A 115 -8.33 9.16 0.03
N GLU A 116 -9.57 9.42 0.42
CA GLU A 116 -9.93 9.60 1.84
C GLU A 116 -9.63 8.36 2.67
N GLN A 117 -9.99 7.19 2.15
CA GLN A 117 -9.77 5.92 2.83
C GLN A 117 -8.26 5.63 2.99
N LEU A 118 -7.47 5.89 1.95
CA LEU A 118 -6.02 5.72 1.97
C LEU A 118 -5.36 6.71 2.93
N CYS A 119 -5.76 7.99 2.92
CA CYS A 119 -5.27 9.00 3.86
C CYS A 119 -5.55 8.61 5.31
N ARG A 120 -6.76 8.12 5.60
CA ARG A 120 -7.12 7.67 6.95
C ARG A 120 -6.24 6.49 7.38
N ALA A 121 -6.12 5.47 6.54
CA ALA A 121 -5.31 4.29 6.84
C ALA A 121 -3.83 4.62 7.07
N LEU A 122 -3.27 5.56 6.29
CA LEU A 122 -1.87 5.98 6.46
C LEU A 122 -1.65 6.83 7.71
N ARG A 123 -2.64 7.64 8.13
CA ARG A 123 -2.56 8.42 9.39
C ARG A 123 -2.65 7.54 10.64
N GLU A 124 -3.44 6.48 10.57
CA GLU A 124 -3.63 5.52 11.68
C GLU A 124 -2.48 4.51 11.79
N ALA A 125 -1.68 4.36 10.72
CA ALA A 125 -0.63 3.36 10.66
C ALA A 125 0.60 3.77 11.48
N GLU A 126 1.11 2.86 12.31
CA GLU A 126 2.38 3.02 13.02
C GLU A 126 3.59 2.66 12.13
N ARG A 127 3.41 1.71 11.22
CA ARG A 127 4.47 1.16 10.35
C ARG A 127 3.98 0.94 8.93
N PRO A 128 3.63 2.02 8.20
CA PRO A 128 3.18 1.91 6.82
C PRO A 128 4.32 1.46 5.90
N LEU A 129 3.99 0.61 4.93
CA LEU A 129 4.90 0.11 3.90
C LEU A 129 4.41 0.54 2.53
N ILE A 130 5.24 1.24 1.80
CA ILE A 130 5.00 1.65 0.42
C ILE A 130 5.89 0.82 -0.49
N LEU A 131 5.29 0.14 -1.46
CA LEU A 131 5.96 -0.68 -2.46
C LEU A 131 5.77 -0.06 -3.84
N ALA A 132 6.85 0.10 -4.58
CA ALA A 132 6.83 0.54 -5.96
C ALA A 132 7.79 -0.29 -6.81
N GLY A 133 7.36 -0.65 -8.03
CA GLY A 133 8.23 -1.29 -9.00
C GLY A 133 9.18 -0.28 -9.64
N TRP A 134 10.39 -0.72 -9.93
CA TRP A 134 11.35 0.07 -10.69
C TRP A 134 11.42 -0.47 -12.13
N GLN A 135 10.50 -0.02 -12.97
CA GLN A 135 10.58 -0.24 -14.41
C GLN A 135 11.26 0.96 -15.07
N GLN A 136 12.05 0.70 -16.12
CA GLN A 136 12.96 1.69 -16.73
C GLN A 136 12.30 3.01 -17.18
N ASN A 137 10.97 3.03 -17.40
CA ASN A 137 10.25 4.21 -17.87
C ASN A 137 9.34 4.87 -16.82
N GLN A 138 9.37 4.43 -15.55
CA GLN A 138 8.43 4.89 -14.52
C GLN A 138 9.10 5.64 -13.36
N ILE A 139 10.01 6.55 -13.68
CA ILE A 139 10.66 7.41 -12.68
C ILE A 139 9.65 8.20 -11.82
N ASN A 140 8.49 8.52 -12.39
CA ASN A 140 7.44 9.25 -11.68
C ASN A 140 6.83 8.41 -10.56
N ASP A 141 6.65 7.11 -10.74
CA ASP A 141 6.13 6.19 -9.72
C ASP A 141 7.06 6.18 -8.49
N LEU A 142 8.38 6.13 -8.72
CA LEU A 142 9.36 6.17 -7.65
C LEU A 142 9.36 7.51 -6.90
N LYS A 143 9.27 8.63 -7.63
CA LYS A 143 9.21 9.97 -7.04
C LYS A 143 7.97 10.12 -6.16
N VAL A 144 6.82 9.67 -6.65
CA VAL A 144 5.56 9.77 -5.92
C VAL A 144 5.57 8.84 -4.71
N ALA A 145 6.06 7.62 -4.83
CA ALA A 145 6.22 6.70 -3.71
C ALA A 145 7.14 7.28 -2.62
N ALA A 146 8.26 7.89 -3.01
CA ALA A 146 9.17 8.56 -2.09
C ALA A 146 8.54 9.79 -1.43
N ASN A 147 7.79 10.60 -2.20
CA ASN A 147 7.08 11.77 -1.68
C ASN A 147 5.98 11.36 -0.71
N LEU A 148 5.23 10.30 -1.02
CA LEU A 148 4.21 9.75 -0.12
C LEU A 148 4.86 9.25 1.18
N CYS A 149 5.98 8.54 1.11
CA CYS A 149 6.71 8.07 2.29
C CYS A 149 7.15 9.24 3.19
N LYS A 150 7.60 10.36 2.59
CA LYS A 150 7.93 11.58 3.34
C LYS A 150 6.69 12.26 3.92
N ALA A 151 5.60 12.34 3.15
CA ALA A 151 4.36 12.98 3.55
C ALA A 151 3.69 12.30 4.75
N VAL A 152 3.82 10.99 4.87
CA VAL A 152 3.35 10.23 6.05
C VAL A 152 4.03 10.71 7.33
N ASN A 153 5.24 11.27 7.24
CA ASN A 153 6.02 11.86 8.36
C ASN A 153 6.06 10.96 9.61
N ASN A 154 6.19 9.66 9.39
CA ASN A 154 6.21 8.66 10.45
C ASN A 154 7.58 7.94 10.43
N PRO A 155 8.33 7.88 11.55
CA PRO A 155 9.63 7.21 11.59
C PRO A 155 9.54 5.69 11.31
N GLY A 156 8.34 5.10 11.43
CA GLY A 156 8.08 3.71 11.08
C GLY A 156 7.76 3.47 9.62
N ALA A 157 7.61 4.55 8.81
CA ALA A 157 7.31 4.42 7.40
C ALA A 157 8.48 3.81 6.62
N MET A 158 8.18 2.86 5.75
CA MET A 158 9.17 2.15 4.94
C MET A 158 8.82 2.25 3.47
N LEU A 159 9.83 2.53 2.64
CA LEU A 159 9.75 2.45 1.20
C LEU A 159 10.52 1.22 0.72
N CYS A 160 9.86 0.36 -0.05
CA CYS A 160 10.47 -0.79 -0.69
C CYS A 160 10.39 -0.64 -2.20
N LEU A 161 11.53 -0.58 -2.87
CA LEU A 161 11.63 -0.53 -4.31
C LEU A 161 11.96 -1.92 -4.85
N ILE A 162 11.18 -2.38 -5.83
CA ILE A 162 11.36 -3.68 -6.45
C ILE A 162 12.03 -3.45 -7.82
N PRO A 163 13.30 -3.82 -7.99
CA PRO A 163 14.00 -3.69 -9.26
C PRO A 163 13.48 -4.73 -10.27
N ASP A 164 13.46 -4.35 -11.55
CA ASP A 164 12.97 -5.17 -12.65
C ASP A 164 13.82 -6.44 -12.91
N GLY A 165 15.04 -6.47 -12.45
CA GLY A 165 15.95 -7.60 -12.60
C GLY A 165 16.75 -7.90 -11.35
N SER A 166 17.16 -9.15 -11.19
CA SER A 166 17.90 -9.63 -10.03
C SER A 166 19.26 -8.96 -9.81
N ASN A 167 19.79 -8.26 -10.80
CA ASN A 167 21.10 -7.59 -10.76
C ASN A 167 21.06 -6.11 -11.18
N SER A 168 19.88 -5.49 -11.19
CA SER A 168 19.71 -4.11 -11.68
C SER A 168 20.46 -3.05 -10.87
N LEU A 169 20.87 -3.37 -9.64
CA LEU A 169 21.60 -2.46 -8.75
C LEU A 169 23.11 -2.71 -8.74
N GLY A 170 23.59 -3.73 -9.44
CA GLY A 170 25.00 -4.15 -9.43
C GLY A 170 25.79 -3.81 -10.68
N LEU A 171 25.23 -3.00 -11.59
CA LEU A 171 25.90 -2.55 -12.83
C LEU A 171 26.27 -1.09 -12.75
#